data_aae197f904beaf4f4cd4f1565e6f7709
#
_entry.id   aae197f904beaf4f4cd4f1565e6f7709
#
_cell.length_a   1.000
_cell.length_b   1.000
_cell.length_c   1.000
_cell.angle_alpha   90.00
_cell.angle_beta   90.00
_cell.angle_gamma   90.00
#
_symmetry.space_group_name_H-M   'P 1'
#
loop_
_entity.id
_entity.type
_entity.pdbx_description
1 polymer ?
#
loop_
_entity_poly.entity_id
_entity_poly.type
_entity_poly.pdbx_seq_one_letter_code
_entity_poly.pdbx_strand_id
1 'polypeptide(L)'
;MRNLSAQNKADIALIVVAIVWGATFLPMANALKTNGVFVMLFCRFFLSAIFMGFVALKFAKKFDKKSVIYGVILGAVLFLSFATQTYALKLTFSSSVAFITGLECVIVPFMAAIFFKNKISIFAILGAMIAIFGLWLLSGATLALGAGEALALVCAIFYALYTTLNGHFVRKSELYLLVFVVFLINAMLSLVFALFQGSIVPKFDREFFIAIFITTVIGTIFCYFVQTIAQRYTTASKAALFFCLEPVSAGLIGYFFAGEILSIWQIFGAMLIIFGVIFSEFGKQICSKFKL
;
A
#
# COMPACT_ATOMS: atom_id res chain seq x y z
N MET A 1 7.38 -25.88 -21.19
CA MET A 1 7.05 -24.96 -20.06
C MET A 1 5.53 -24.92 -19.93
N ARG A 2 4.93 -25.34 -18.80
CA ARG A 2 3.48 -25.25 -18.59
C ARG A 2 3.09 -23.76 -18.64
N ASN A 3 2.17 -23.40 -19.53
CA ASN A 3 1.62 -22.05 -19.57
C ASN A 3 0.90 -21.77 -18.23
N LEU A 4 1.50 -20.86 -17.43
CA LEU A 4 0.89 -20.41 -16.17
C LEU A 4 -0.50 -19.80 -16.45
N SER A 5 -1.49 -20.13 -15.63
CA SER A 5 -2.81 -19.50 -15.73
C SER A 5 -2.72 -17.99 -15.54
N ALA A 6 -3.67 -17.22 -16.07
CA ALA A 6 -3.71 -15.76 -15.89
C ALA A 6 -3.68 -15.36 -14.40
N GLN A 7 -4.34 -16.15 -13.55
CA GLN A 7 -4.33 -15.97 -12.10
C GLN A 7 -2.93 -16.17 -11.51
N ASN A 8 -2.20 -17.23 -11.88
CA ASN A 8 -0.86 -17.47 -11.36
C ASN A 8 0.12 -16.37 -11.77
N LYS A 9 -0.02 -15.81 -12.98
CA LYS A 9 0.77 -14.66 -13.44
C LYS A 9 0.45 -13.43 -12.60
N ALA A 10 -0.82 -13.19 -12.29
CA ALA A 10 -1.25 -12.08 -11.43
C ALA A 10 -0.71 -12.23 -10.01
N ASP A 11 -0.75 -13.43 -9.45
CA ASP A 11 -0.22 -13.73 -8.11
C ASP A 11 1.29 -13.45 -8.02
N ILE A 12 2.08 -13.93 -9.00
CA ILE A 12 3.53 -13.65 -9.06
C ILE A 12 3.80 -12.14 -9.21
N ALA A 13 3.03 -11.47 -10.05
CA ALA A 13 3.17 -10.03 -10.24
C ALA A 13 2.92 -9.24 -8.96
N LEU A 14 1.92 -9.64 -8.14
CA LEU A 14 1.65 -9.00 -6.84
C LEU A 14 2.74 -9.26 -5.81
N ILE A 15 3.38 -10.43 -5.82
CA ILE A 15 4.55 -10.71 -4.98
C ILE A 15 5.70 -9.74 -5.33
N VAL A 16 5.98 -9.55 -6.63
CA VAL A 16 7.02 -8.60 -7.07
C VAL A 16 6.66 -7.18 -6.65
N VAL A 17 5.40 -6.76 -6.81
CA VAL A 17 4.90 -5.44 -6.38
C VAL A 17 5.16 -5.23 -4.89
N ALA A 18 4.83 -6.19 -4.04
CA ALA A 18 5.00 -6.10 -2.60
C ALA A 18 6.48 -5.92 -2.20
N ILE A 19 7.38 -6.71 -2.78
CA ILE A 19 8.83 -6.59 -2.53
C ILE A 19 9.34 -5.22 -2.94
N VAL A 20 8.92 -4.74 -4.10
CA VAL A 20 9.31 -3.42 -4.62
C VAL A 20 8.79 -2.30 -3.73
N TRP A 21 7.53 -2.38 -3.26
CA TRP A 21 6.99 -1.35 -2.38
C TRP A 21 7.77 -1.23 -1.08
N GLY A 22 8.12 -2.35 -0.44
CA GLY A 22 8.96 -2.32 0.76
C GLY A 22 10.28 -1.57 0.54
N ALA A 23 10.86 -1.67 -0.67
CA ALA A 23 12.07 -0.93 -1.01
C ALA A 23 11.86 0.59 -1.18
N THR A 24 10.62 1.07 -1.28
CA THR A 24 10.32 2.51 -1.46
C THR A 24 10.27 3.30 -0.16
N PHE A 25 10.11 2.65 1.00
CA PHE A 25 9.95 3.33 2.29
C PHE A 25 11.18 4.12 2.70
N LEU A 26 12.35 3.49 2.68
CA LEU A 26 13.59 4.11 3.11
C LEU A 26 14.01 5.31 2.24
N PRO A 27 14.02 5.24 0.90
CA PRO A 27 14.31 6.42 0.08
C PRO A 27 13.36 7.59 0.35
N MET A 28 12.06 7.31 0.53
CA MET A 28 11.09 8.35 0.87
C MET A 28 11.39 8.94 2.24
N ALA A 29 11.63 8.13 3.27
CA ALA A 29 11.97 8.59 4.61
C ALA A 29 13.22 9.49 4.61
N ASN A 30 14.24 9.15 3.81
CA ASN A 30 15.44 9.98 3.68
C ASN A 30 15.16 11.34 3.04
N ALA A 31 14.40 11.38 1.95
CA ALA A 31 14.04 12.63 1.27
C ALA A 31 13.17 13.54 2.14
N LEU A 32 12.37 12.98 3.03
CA LEU A 32 11.51 13.73 3.97
C LEU A 32 12.29 14.45 5.07
N LYS A 33 13.57 14.15 5.27
CA LYS A 33 14.44 14.90 6.21
C LYS A 33 14.63 16.36 5.78
N THR A 34 14.57 16.63 4.48
CA THR A 34 14.80 17.95 3.89
C THR A 34 13.59 18.50 3.16
N ASN A 35 12.60 17.66 2.83
CA ASN A 35 11.45 18.02 2.02
C ASN A 35 10.11 17.89 2.77
N GLY A 36 9.13 18.68 2.33
CA GLY A 36 7.76 18.59 2.82
C GLY A 36 7.03 17.34 2.30
N VAL A 37 6.10 16.82 3.11
CA VAL A 37 5.32 15.62 2.75
C VAL A 37 4.55 15.83 1.45
N PHE A 38 3.76 16.87 1.36
CA PHE A 38 2.86 17.06 0.21
C PHE A 38 3.59 17.46 -1.07
N VAL A 39 4.74 18.16 -0.98
CA VAL A 39 5.54 18.45 -2.17
C VAL A 39 6.16 17.18 -2.75
N MET A 40 6.61 16.26 -1.89
CA MET A 40 7.12 14.96 -2.32
C MET A 40 6.01 14.12 -2.98
N LEU A 41 4.82 14.07 -2.40
CA LEU A 41 3.66 13.38 -2.97
C LEU A 41 3.21 14.03 -4.28
N PHE A 42 3.18 15.36 -4.34
CA PHE A 42 2.86 16.07 -5.58
C PHE A 42 3.83 15.70 -6.70
N CYS A 43 5.15 15.82 -6.49
CA CYS A 43 6.14 15.48 -7.51
C CYS A 43 6.00 14.02 -7.96
N ARG A 44 5.84 13.09 -7.02
CA ARG A 44 5.66 11.67 -7.30
C ARG A 44 4.44 11.39 -8.18
N PHE A 45 3.26 11.88 -7.78
CA PHE A 45 2.02 11.58 -8.49
C PHE A 45 1.80 12.43 -9.72
N PHE A 46 2.34 13.64 -9.77
CA PHE A 46 2.29 14.50 -10.96
C PHE A 46 3.09 13.90 -12.12
N LEU A 47 4.32 13.46 -11.86
CA LEU A 47 5.13 12.78 -12.88
C LEU A 47 4.48 11.45 -13.31
N SER A 48 3.89 10.71 -12.36
CA SER A 48 3.15 9.49 -12.68
C SER A 48 1.90 9.77 -13.51
N ALA A 49 1.17 10.85 -13.22
CA ALA A 49 -0.01 11.25 -13.99
C ALA A 49 0.36 11.68 -15.41
N ILE A 50 1.44 12.44 -15.60
CA ILE A 50 1.93 12.79 -16.93
C ILE A 50 2.21 11.53 -17.76
N PHE A 51 3.00 10.60 -17.21
CA PHE A 51 3.32 9.36 -17.90
C PHE A 51 2.08 8.54 -18.24
N MET A 52 1.20 8.31 -17.26
CA MET A 52 -0.03 7.55 -17.49
C MET A 52 -1.03 8.28 -18.36
N GLY A 53 -1.00 9.61 -18.41
CA GLY A 53 -1.77 10.42 -19.36
C GLY A 53 -1.38 10.11 -20.80
N PHE A 54 -0.09 10.09 -21.12
CA PHE A 54 0.39 9.68 -22.45
C PHE A 54 0.02 8.22 -22.76
N VAL A 55 0.14 7.33 -21.79
CA VAL A 55 -0.27 5.93 -21.95
C VAL A 55 -1.78 5.83 -22.20
N ALA A 56 -2.59 6.56 -21.45
CA ALA A 56 -4.04 6.58 -21.62
C ALA A 56 -4.45 7.16 -22.99
N LEU A 57 -3.86 8.25 -23.43
CA LEU A 57 -4.10 8.83 -24.76
C LEU A 57 -3.80 7.85 -25.90
N LYS A 58 -2.75 7.02 -25.75
CA LYS A 58 -2.34 6.06 -26.77
C LYS A 58 -3.11 4.74 -26.74
N PHE A 59 -3.46 4.24 -25.57
CA PHE A 59 -3.94 2.87 -25.38
C PHE A 59 -5.37 2.75 -24.83
N ALA A 60 -5.96 3.83 -24.29
CA ALA A 60 -7.34 3.78 -23.86
C ALA A 60 -8.27 3.62 -25.07
N LYS A 61 -9.08 2.57 -25.05
CA LYS A 61 -9.97 2.23 -26.19
C LYS A 61 -11.14 3.21 -26.33
N LYS A 62 -11.55 3.82 -25.23
CA LYS A 62 -12.68 4.78 -25.20
C LYS A 62 -12.60 5.65 -23.94
N PHE A 63 -13.14 6.85 -24.03
CA PHE A 63 -13.46 7.64 -22.85
C PHE A 63 -14.64 6.99 -22.11
N ASP A 64 -14.44 6.62 -20.86
CA ASP A 64 -15.45 6.00 -20.03
C ASP A 64 -15.69 6.81 -18.76
N LYS A 65 -16.88 7.44 -18.68
CA LYS A 65 -17.28 8.27 -17.54
C LYS A 65 -17.23 7.51 -16.21
N LYS A 66 -17.51 6.19 -16.21
CA LYS A 66 -17.41 5.38 -14.99
C LYS A 66 -15.97 5.27 -14.51
N SER A 67 -15.03 5.08 -15.43
CA SER A 67 -13.59 5.05 -15.11
C SER A 67 -13.10 6.35 -14.49
N VAL A 68 -13.63 7.49 -14.96
CA VAL A 68 -13.31 8.80 -14.35
C VAL A 68 -13.87 8.89 -12.92
N ILE A 69 -15.14 8.57 -12.71
CA ILE A 69 -15.77 8.64 -11.38
C ILE A 69 -15.05 7.69 -10.40
N TYR A 70 -14.82 6.44 -10.80
CA TYR A 70 -14.10 5.48 -9.97
C TYR A 70 -12.65 5.88 -9.72
N GLY A 71 -11.99 6.47 -10.71
CA GLY A 71 -10.65 7.03 -10.58
C GLY A 71 -10.57 8.17 -9.58
N VAL A 72 -11.58 9.07 -9.56
CA VAL A 72 -11.67 10.15 -8.57
C VAL A 72 -11.83 9.59 -7.16
N ILE A 73 -12.73 8.62 -6.96
CA ILE A 73 -12.94 7.99 -5.65
C ILE A 73 -11.65 7.29 -5.18
N LEU A 74 -11.07 6.45 -6.02
CA LEU A 74 -9.84 5.73 -5.70
C LEU A 74 -8.67 6.68 -5.47
N GLY A 75 -8.54 7.75 -6.26
CA GLY A 75 -7.48 8.75 -6.11
C GLY A 75 -7.57 9.50 -4.80
N ALA A 76 -8.79 9.88 -4.37
CA ALA A 76 -9.00 10.54 -3.08
C ALA A 76 -8.68 9.61 -1.89
N VAL A 77 -9.13 8.35 -1.94
CA VAL A 77 -8.83 7.35 -0.91
C VAL A 77 -7.32 7.07 -0.85
N LEU A 78 -6.69 6.92 -2.00
CA LEU A 78 -5.25 6.68 -2.10
C LEU A 78 -4.44 7.89 -1.59
N PHE A 79 -4.91 9.12 -1.85
CA PHE A 79 -4.29 10.33 -1.31
C PHE A 79 -4.29 10.32 0.23
N LEU A 80 -5.42 9.99 0.87
CA LEU A 80 -5.50 9.92 2.33
C LEU A 80 -4.55 8.86 2.89
N SER A 81 -4.44 7.72 2.22
CA SER A 81 -3.48 6.67 2.58
C SER A 81 -2.04 7.18 2.49
N PHE A 82 -1.63 7.77 1.36
CA PHE A 82 -0.27 8.27 1.17
C PHE A 82 0.06 9.47 2.06
N ALA A 83 -0.88 10.37 2.29
CA ALA A 83 -0.67 11.51 3.18
C ALA A 83 -0.33 11.02 4.60
N THR A 84 -1.12 10.10 5.14
CA THR A 84 -0.92 9.54 6.49
C THR A 84 0.34 8.67 6.56
N GLN A 85 0.62 7.84 5.55
CA GLN A 85 1.85 7.04 5.47
C GLN A 85 3.10 7.92 5.45
N THR A 86 3.09 8.96 4.60
CA THR A 86 4.27 9.80 4.41
C THR A 86 4.53 10.68 5.65
N TYR A 87 3.48 11.10 6.36
CA TYR A 87 3.65 11.72 7.67
C TYR A 87 4.17 10.74 8.72
N ALA A 88 3.69 9.50 8.72
CA ALA A 88 4.19 8.47 9.62
C ALA A 88 5.71 8.25 9.44
N LEU A 89 6.19 8.21 8.19
CA LEU A 89 7.62 8.09 7.86
C LEU A 89 8.50 9.25 8.39
N LYS A 90 7.91 10.41 8.69
CA LYS A 90 8.62 11.51 9.38
C LYS A 90 8.74 11.33 10.88
N LEU A 91 7.90 10.50 11.48
CA LEU A 91 7.70 10.44 12.93
C LEU A 91 8.18 9.12 13.54
N THR A 92 8.36 8.07 12.73
CA THR A 92 8.81 6.76 13.23
C THR A 92 9.64 6.02 12.17
N PHE A 93 10.21 4.88 12.52
CA PHE A 93 11.04 4.06 11.62
C PHE A 93 10.29 3.59 10.40
N SER A 94 10.98 3.53 9.25
CA SER A 94 10.41 3.09 7.99
C SER A 94 9.90 1.64 8.06
N SER A 95 10.61 0.77 8.77
CA SER A 95 10.19 -0.60 9.05
C SER A 95 8.90 -0.66 9.89
N SER A 96 8.79 0.16 10.94
CA SER A 96 7.58 0.23 11.77
C SER A 96 6.37 0.67 10.95
N VAL A 97 6.52 1.70 10.12
CA VAL A 97 5.44 2.14 9.21
C VAL A 97 5.01 1.00 8.30
N ALA A 98 5.96 0.29 7.68
CA ALA A 98 5.64 -0.82 6.78
C ALA A 98 4.92 -1.98 7.49
N PHE A 99 5.32 -2.35 8.71
CA PHE A 99 4.63 -3.41 9.48
C PHE A 99 3.20 -3.00 9.85
N ILE A 100 2.98 -1.75 10.25
CA ILE A 100 1.65 -1.27 10.63
C ILE A 100 0.75 -1.12 9.41
N THR A 101 1.26 -0.57 8.31
CA THR A 101 0.50 -0.48 7.06
C THR A 101 0.15 -1.85 6.49
N GLY A 102 0.99 -2.86 6.70
CA GLY A 102 0.73 -4.26 6.37
C GLY A 102 -0.52 -4.85 7.04
N LEU A 103 -1.05 -4.24 8.10
CA LEU A 103 -2.36 -4.62 8.69
C LEU A 103 -3.52 -4.46 7.71
N GLU A 104 -3.35 -3.75 6.60
CA GLU A 104 -4.35 -3.70 5.54
C GLU A 104 -4.83 -5.11 5.14
N CYS A 105 -3.92 -6.07 5.13
CA CYS A 105 -4.22 -7.45 4.74
C CYS A 105 -5.28 -8.10 5.64
N VAL A 106 -5.28 -7.74 6.92
CA VAL A 106 -6.30 -8.16 7.89
C VAL A 106 -7.58 -7.35 7.72
N ILE A 107 -7.46 -6.06 7.41
CA ILE A 107 -8.60 -5.14 7.30
C ILE A 107 -9.41 -5.39 6.01
N VAL A 108 -8.77 -5.76 4.90
CA VAL A 108 -9.42 -5.99 3.59
C VAL A 108 -10.59 -7.00 3.65
N PRO A 109 -10.50 -8.18 4.28
CA PRO A 109 -11.64 -9.08 4.40
C PRO A 109 -12.85 -8.46 5.10
N PHE A 110 -12.63 -7.62 6.13
CA PHE A 110 -13.72 -6.92 6.83
C PHE A 110 -14.34 -5.83 5.94
N MET A 111 -13.51 -5.07 5.23
CA MET A 111 -13.99 -4.08 4.26
C MET A 111 -14.80 -4.76 3.14
N ALA A 112 -14.32 -5.90 2.63
CA ALA A 112 -15.04 -6.67 1.61
C ALA A 112 -16.39 -7.20 2.15
N ALA A 113 -16.47 -7.54 3.43
CA ALA A 113 -17.74 -7.96 4.07
C ALA A 113 -18.73 -6.79 4.18
N ILE A 114 -18.26 -5.60 4.56
CA ILE A 114 -19.08 -4.40 4.69
C ILE A 114 -19.62 -3.95 3.33
N PHE A 115 -18.77 -3.83 2.33
CA PHE A 115 -19.15 -3.26 1.02
C PHE A 115 -19.83 -4.27 0.09
N PHE A 116 -19.49 -5.55 0.19
CA PHE A 116 -19.95 -6.58 -0.75
C PHE A 116 -20.77 -7.70 -0.09
N LYS A 117 -21.08 -7.54 1.22
CA LYS A 117 -21.85 -8.52 2.02
C LYS A 117 -21.23 -9.91 2.03
N ASN A 118 -19.91 -10.01 1.93
CA ASN A 118 -19.18 -11.26 2.04
C ASN A 118 -19.24 -11.76 3.49
N LYS A 119 -19.25 -13.08 3.70
CA LYS A 119 -19.17 -13.66 5.05
C LYS A 119 -17.74 -13.52 5.58
N ILE A 120 -17.59 -13.03 6.81
CA ILE A 120 -16.30 -12.98 7.49
C ILE A 120 -15.98 -14.37 8.02
N SER A 121 -14.79 -14.86 7.71
CA SER A 121 -14.30 -16.14 8.23
C SER A 121 -13.90 -16.00 9.71
N ILE A 122 -14.13 -17.04 10.52
CA ILE A 122 -13.60 -17.08 11.89
C ILE A 122 -12.06 -16.97 11.92
N PHE A 123 -11.39 -17.49 10.90
CA PHE A 123 -9.94 -17.36 10.77
C PHE A 123 -9.51 -15.92 10.52
N ALA A 124 -10.32 -15.12 9.82
CA ALA A 124 -10.07 -13.69 9.65
C ALA A 124 -10.16 -12.93 10.99
N ILE A 125 -11.13 -13.29 11.84
CA ILE A 125 -11.28 -12.70 13.19
C ILE A 125 -10.09 -13.08 14.06
N LEU A 126 -9.73 -14.36 14.14
CA LEU A 126 -8.61 -14.83 14.95
C LEU A 126 -7.27 -14.26 14.46
N GLY A 127 -7.07 -14.22 13.13
CA GLY A 127 -5.89 -13.60 12.53
C GLY A 127 -5.77 -12.10 12.85
N ALA A 128 -6.90 -11.38 12.86
CA ALA A 128 -6.95 -9.98 13.27
C ALA A 128 -6.53 -9.79 14.74
N MET A 129 -7.02 -10.64 15.65
CA MET A 129 -6.64 -10.59 17.06
C MET A 129 -5.15 -10.83 17.27
N ILE A 130 -4.57 -11.81 16.57
CA ILE A 130 -3.12 -12.09 16.61
C ILE A 130 -2.33 -10.90 16.09
N ALA A 131 -2.75 -10.29 14.96
CA ALA A 131 -2.09 -9.15 14.36
C ALA A 131 -2.16 -7.89 15.24
N ILE A 132 -3.30 -7.65 15.92
CA ILE A 132 -3.45 -6.54 16.88
C ILE A 132 -2.52 -6.72 18.08
N PHE A 133 -2.40 -7.94 18.59
CA PHE A 133 -1.44 -8.24 19.67
C PHE A 133 0.00 -8.05 19.22
N GLY A 134 0.33 -8.46 17.99
CA GLY A 134 1.62 -8.20 17.36
C GLY A 134 1.92 -6.71 17.22
N LEU A 135 0.91 -5.90 16.85
CA LEU A 135 1.04 -4.44 16.78
C LEU A 135 1.36 -3.83 18.15
N TRP A 136 0.69 -4.27 19.20
CA TRP A 136 0.97 -3.82 20.56
C TRP A 136 2.43 -4.09 20.98
N LEU A 137 2.97 -5.27 20.70
CA LEU A 137 4.38 -5.59 20.92
C LEU A 137 5.33 -4.75 20.06
N LEU A 138 4.98 -4.54 18.79
CA LEU A 138 5.77 -3.72 17.87
C LEU A 138 5.86 -2.26 18.33
N SER A 139 4.80 -1.73 18.95
CA SER A 139 4.77 -0.40 19.54
C SER A 139 5.54 -0.28 20.88
N GLY A 140 6.30 -1.30 21.28
CA GLY A 140 7.06 -1.32 22.52
C GLY A 140 6.22 -1.70 23.74
N ALA A 141 5.13 -2.46 23.55
CA ALA A 141 4.21 -2.93 24.58
C ALA A 141 3.57 -1.80 25.41
N THR A 142 3.44 -0.61 24.84
CA THR A 142 2.74 0.51 25.44
C THR A 142 1.28 0.54 24.99
N LEU A 143 0.38 1.06 25.83
CA LEU A 143 -1.01 1.28 25.44
C LEU A 143 -1.22 2.53 24.60
N ALA A 144 -0.23 3.42 24.58
CA ALA A 144 -0.24 4.63 23.77
C ALA A 144 0.56 4.41 22.49
N LEU A 145 -0.13 4.41 21.35
CA LEU A 145 0.52 4.52 20.05
C LEU A 145 1.12 5.93 19.91
N GLY A 146 2.36 6.00 19.44
CA GLY A 146 2.93 7.29 19.02
C GLY A 146 2.16 7.86 17.82
N ALA A 147 2.34 9.15 17.56
CA ALA A 147 1.66 9.81 16.44
C ALA A 147 2.01 9.17 15.08
N GLY A 148 3.23 8.68 14.91
CA GLY A 148 3.68 7.98 13.69
C GLY A 148 2.94 6.66 13.48
N GLU A 149 2.85 5.84 14.53
CA GLU A 149 2.15 4.55 14.51
C GLU A 149 0.63 4.73 14.29
N ALA A 150 0.03 5.74 14.93
CA ALA A 150 -1.38 6.07 14.73
C ALA A 150 -1.66 6.46 13.27
N LEU A 151 -0.82 7.30 12.67
CA LEU A 151 -0.93 7.68 11.25
C LEU A 151 -0.72 6.49 10.31
N ALA A 152 0.21 5.59 10.62
CA ALA A 152 0.41 4.36 9.86
C ALA A 152 -0.81 3.42 9.92
N LEU A 153 -1.50 3.37 11.07
CA LEU A 153 -2.75 2.62 11.21
C LEU A 153 -3.89 3.24 10.38
N VAL A 154 -4.02 4.56 10.38
CA VAL A 154 -4.96 5.28 9.52
C VAL A 154 -4.66 5.02 8.04
N CYS A 155 -3.38 5.01 7.67
CA CYS A 155 -2.95 4.61 6.32
C CYS A 155 -3.43 3.19 5.98
N ALA A 156 -3.23 2.20 6.88
CA ALA A 156 -3.66 0.83 6.66
C ALA A 156 -5.17 0.72 6.38
N ILE A 157 -6.00 1.51 7.09
CA ILE A 157 -7.46 1.55 6.89
C ILE A 157 -7.79 2.10 5.49
N PHE A 158 -7.21 3.24 5.09
CA PHE A 158 -7.47 3.81 3.77
C PHE A 158 -6.90 2.96 2.64
N TYR A 159 -5.76 2.31 2.87
CA TYR A 159 -5.18 1.44 1.86
C TYR A 159 -5.98 0.15 1.68
N ALA A 160 -6.50 -0.42 2.76
CA ALA A 160 -7.44 -1.53 2.70
C ALA A 160 -8.73 -1.15 1.94
N LEU A 161 -9.24 0.06 2.16
CA LEU A 161 -10.38 0.59 1.41
C LEU A 161 -10.06 0.74 -0.08
N TYR A 162 -8.88 1.31 -0.41
CA TYR A 162 -8.42 1.41 -1.79
C TYR A 162 -8.32 0.04 -2.46
N THR A 163 -7.62 -0.92 -1.84
CA THR A 163 -7.42 -2.28 -2.37
C THR A 163 -8.76 -2.99 -2.61
N THR A 164 -9.70 -2.84 -1.66
CA THR A 164 -11.04 -3.42 -1.74
C THR A 164 -11.86 -2.83 -2.88
N LEU A 165 -11.90 -1.50 -3.00
CA LEU A 165 -12.65 -0.79 -4.05
C LEU A 165 -12.00 -0.97 -5.42
N ASN A 166 -10.66 -0.93 -5.51
CA ASN A 166 -9.93 -1.12 -6.76
C ASN A 166 -10.25 -2.49 -7.38
N GLY A 167 -10.24 -3.56 -6.59
CA GLY A 167 -10.59 -4.90 -7.05
C GLY A 167 -12.01 -5.01 -7.63
N HIS A 168 -12.94 -4.17 -7.17
CA HIS A 168 -14.31 -4.12 -7.71
C HIS A 168 -14.42 -3.21 -8.94
N PHE A 169 -13.83 -2.02 -8.89
CA PHE A 169 -13.96 -0.98 -9.91
C PHE A 169 -13.19 -1.31 -11.20
N VAL A 170 -11.99 -1.90 -11.07
CA VAL A 170 -11.15 -2.22 -12.24
C VAL A 170 -11.81 -3.17 -13.24
N ARG A 171 -12.71 -4.04 -12.77
CA ARG A 171 -13.46 -4.98 -13.62
C ARG A 171 -14.52 -4.30 -14.48
N LYS A 172 -14.91 -3.08 -14.12
CA LYS A 172 -15.99 -2.30 -14.74
C LYS A 172 -15.47 -1.04 -15.43
N SER A 173 -14.14 -0.87 -15.51
CA SER A 173 -13.48 0.36 -15.95
C SER A 173 -12.55 0.11 -17.13
N GLU A 174 -12.31 1.16 -17.90
CA GLU A 174 -11.17 1.23 -18.79
C GLU A 174 -9.89 1.44 -17.96
N LEU A 175 -8.92 0.53 -18.11
CA LEU A 175 -7.78 0.40 -17.23
C LEU A 175 -6.88 1.64 -17.22
N TYR A 176 -6.47 2.09 -18.40
CA TYR A 176 -5.48 3.15 -18.53
C TYR A 176 -6.05 4.49 -18.05
N LEU A 177 -7.31 4.76 -18.37
CA LEU A 177 -8.02 5.96 -17.92
C LEU A 177 -8.23 5.93 -16.40
N LEU A 178 -8.59 4.79 -15.83
CA LEU A 178 -8.75 4.63 -14.38
C LEU A 178 -7.46 4.99 -13.64
N VAL A 179 -6.32 4.38 -14.02
CA VAL A 179 -5.03 4.60 -13.36
C VAL A 179 -4.54 6.03 -13.55
N PHE A 180 -4.71 6.60 -14.73
CA PHE A 180 -4.41 8.01 -15.00
C PHE A 180 -5.17 8.94 -14.04
N VAL A 181 -6.48 8.77 -13.93
CA VAL A 181 -7.32 9.63 -13.07
C VAL A 181 -6.96 9.45 -11.60
N VAL A 182 -6.66 8.23 -11.14
CA VAL A 182 -6.19 7.98 -9.76
C VAL A 182 -4.94 8.80 -9.46
N PHE A 183 -3.94 8.79 -10.35
CA PHE A 183 -2.71 9.54 -10.13
C PHE A 183 -2.93 11.05 -10.25
N LEU A 184 -3.75 11.48 -11.19
CA LEU A 184 -4.08 12.91 -11.37
C LEU A 184 -4.76 13.50 -10.13
N ILE A 185 -5.77 12.83 -9.59
CA ILE A 185 -6.48 13.27 -8.38
C ILE A 185 -5.53 13.29 -7.18
N ASN A 186 -4.68 12.28 -7.03
CA ASN A 186 -3.68 12.26 -5.96
C ASN A 186 -2.70 13.44 -6.08
N ALA A 187 -2.22 13.72 -7.30
CA ALA A 187 -1.35 14.87 -7.56
C ALA A 187 -2.06 16.20 -7.25
N MET A 188 -3.30 16.37 -7.70
CA MET A 188 -4.08 17.61 -7.46
C MET A 188 -4.31 17.86 -5.97
N LEU A 189 -4.72 16.84 -5.22
CA LEU A 189 -4.91 16.95 -3.78
C LEU A 189 -3.58 17.24 -3.08
N SER A 190 -2.50 16.55 -3.46
CA SER A 190 -1.16 16.80 -2.92
C SER A 190 -0.70 18.24 -3.18
N LEU A 191 -0.95 18.79 -4.37
CA LEU A 191 -0.65 20.19 -4.68
C LEU A 191 -1.43 21.15 -3.81
N VAL A 192 -2.75 20.94 -3.66
CA VAL A 192 -3.60 21.78 -2.82
C VAL A 192 -3.05 21.84 -1.38
N PHE A 193 -2.72 20.70 -0.80
CA PHE A 193 -2.17 20.66 0.56
C PHE A 193 -0.74 21.19 0.64
N ALA A 194 0.10 21.05 -0.39
CA ALA A 194 1.42 21.67 -0.47
C ALA A 194 1.32 23.21 -0.47
N LEU A 195 0.35 23.77 -1.20
CA LEU A 195 0.05 25.20 -1.22
C LEU A 195 -0.36 25.72 0.16
N PHE A 196 -1.26 24.99 0.85
CA PHE A 196 -1.66 25.36 2.22
C PHE A 196 -0.50 25.32 3.23
N GLN A 197 0.50 24.46 3.01
CA GLN A 197 1.70 24.42 3.85
C GLN A 197 2.76 25.47 3.48
N GLY A 198 2.56 26.23 2.40
CA GLY A 198 3.53 27.23 1.91
C GLY A 198 4.85 26.62 1.37
N SER A 199 4.88 25.33 1.07
CA SER A 199 6.07 24.62 0.60
C SER A 199 5.76 23.88 -0.71
N ILE A 200 5.97 24.57 -1.83
CA ILE A 200 5.69 24.02 -3.18
C ILE A 200 6.97 23.57 -3.87
N VAL A 201 8.09 24.20 -3.56
CA VAL A 201 9.37 23.92 -4.22
C VAL A 201 10.15 22.92 -3.37
N PRO A 202 10.48 21.73 -3.94
CA PRO A 202 11.30 20.78 -3.23
C PRO A 202 12.76 21.25 -3.17
N LYS A 203 13.49 20.76 -2.19
CA LYS A 203 14.95 20.86 -2.18
C LYS A 203 15.49 19.78 -3.12
N PHE A 204 16.08 20.20 -4.23
CA PHE A 204 16.65 19.32 -5.24
C PHE A 204 18.02 18.80 -4.81
N ASP A 205 18.03 17.96 -3.77
CA ASP A 205 19.21 17.24 -3.31
C ASP A 205 19.26 15.81 -3.85
N ARG A 206 20.34 15.08 -3.57
CA ARG A 206 20.52 13.70 -4.01
C ARG A 206 19.38 12.79 -3.54
N GLU A 207 18.95 12.95 -2.29
CA GLU A 207 17.91 12.12 -1.68
C GLU A 207 16.55 12.35 -2.35
N PHE A 208 16.27 13.60 -2.74
CA PHE A 208 15.08 13.93 -3.53
C PHE A 208 15.06 13.15 -4.84
N PHE A 209 16.13 13.22 -5.64
CA PHE A 209 16.16 12.55 -6.94
C PHE A 209 16.06 11.04 -6.83
N ILE A 210 16.77 10.43 -5.86
CA ILE A 210 16.69 9.00 -5.59
C ILE A 210 15.27 8.60 -5.20
N ALA A 211 14.66 9.32 -4.25
CA ALA A 211 13.32 9.03 -3.77
C ALA A 211 12.28 9.19 -4.90
N ILE A 212 12.31 10.29 -5.65
CA ILE A 212 11.37 10.54 -6.74
C ILE A 212 11.53 9.49 -7.84
N PHE A 213 12.74 9.14 -8.25
CA PHE A 213 12.94 8.11 -9.25
C PHE A 213 12.38 6.76 -8.80
N ILE A 214 12.79 6.28 -7.63
CA ILE A 214 12.37 4.97 -7.11
C ILE A 214 10.86 4.94 -6.86
N THR A 215 10.32 5.95 -6.18
CA THR A 215 8.91 5.94 -5.81
C THR A 215 7.98 6.25 -6.97
N THR A 216 8.38 7.08 -7.94
CA THR A 216 7.56 7.43 -9.12
C THR A 216 7.57 6.30 -10.13
N VAL A 217 8.75 5.94 -10.64
CA VAL A 217 8.85 4.99 -11.77
C VAL A 217 8.52 3.58 -11.31
N ILE A 218 9.18 3.13 -10.25
CA ILE A 218 9.10 1.74 -9.82
C ILE A 218 7.92 1.58 -8.85
N GLY A 219 7.85 2.38 -7.78
CA GLY A 219 6.85 2.25 -6.73
C GLY A 219 5.44 2.71 -7.12
N THR A 220 5.29 3.64 -8.07
CA THR A 220 3.97 4.14 -8.48
C THR A 220 3.58 3.65 -9.86
N ILE A 221 4.25 4.08 -10.91
CA ILE A 221 3.84 3.75 -12.28
C ILE A 221 3.79 2.23 -12.47
N PHE A 222 4.89 1.55 -12.23
CA PHE A 222 4.97 0.10 -12.40
C PHE A 222 4.04 -0.63 -11.42
N CYS A 223 4.20 -0.41 -10.12
CA CYS A 223 3.51 -1.21 -9.11
C CYS A 223 1.99 -1.02 -9.13
N TYR A 224 1.47 0.21 -9.17
CA TYR A 224 0.01 0.42 -9.20
C TYR A 224 -0.63 -0.01 -10.51
N PHE A 225 0.08 0.14 -11.63
CA PHE A 225 -0.41 -0.38 -12.90
C PHE A 225 -0.50 -1.90 -12.88
N VAL A 226 0.57 -2.58 -12.41
CA VAL A 226 0.60 -4.04 -12.27
C VAL A 226 -0.44 -4.53 -11.27
N GLN A 227 -0.56 -3.89 -10.10
CA GLN A 227 -1.60 -4.20 -9.11
C GLN A 227 -2.99 -4.11 -9.72
N THR A 228 -3.28 -3.01 -10.42
CA THR A 228 -4.61 -2.77 -11.00
C THR A 228 -4.94 -3.82 -12.06
N ILE A 229 -3.97 -4.20 -12.91
CA ILE A 229 -4.15 -5.32 -13.85
C ILE A 229 -4.38 -6.64 -13.11
N ALA A 230 -3.52 -6.97 -12.15
CA ALA A 230 -3.58 -8.23 -11.42
C ALA A 230 -4.91 -8.41 -10.68
N GLN A 231 -5.45 -7.35 -10.10
CA GLN A 231 -6.75 -7.38 -9.42
C GLN A 231 -7.95 -7.63 -10.34
N ARG A 232 -7.78 -7.60 -11.66
CA ARG A 232 -8.80 -8.13 -12.59
C ARG A 232 -8.93 -9.66 -12.53
N TYR A 233 -7.84 -10.34 -12.18
CA TYR A 233 -7.71 -11.80 -12.22
C TYR A 233 -7.67 -12.46 -10.84
N THR A 234 -7.60 -11.67 -9.77
CA THR A 234 -7.58 -12.15 -8.39
C THR A 234 -8.57 -11.39 -7.51
N THR A 235 -8.78 -11.84 -6.27
CA THR A 235 -9.62 -11.15 -5.29
C THR A 235 -8.82 -10.10 -4.52
N ALA A 236 -9.50 -9.09 -3.94
CA ALA A 236 -8.86 -8.08 -3.10
C ALA A 236 -8.16 -8.72 -1.88
N SER A 237 -8.81 -9.69 -1.21
CA SER A 237 -8.21 -10.42 -0.07
C SER A 237 -6.96 -11.17 -0.47
N LYS A 238 -6.96 -11.85 -1.64
CA LYS A 238 -5.77 -12.57 -2.10
C LYS A 238 -4.64 -11.61 -2.51
N ALA A 239 -4.97 -10.46 -3.10
CA ALA A 239 -3.97 -9.41 -3.38
C ALA A 239 -3.36 -8.88 -2.09
N ALA A 240 -4.19 -8.55 -1.10
CA ALA A 240 -3.75 -8.08 0.21
C ALA A 240 -2.81 -9.08 0.89
N LEU A 241 -3.08 -10.38 0.77
CA LEU A 241 -2.19 -11.42 1.31
C LEU A 241 -0.77 -11.33 0.72
N PHE A 242 -0.62 -11.14 -0.59
CA PHE A 242 0.71 -11.01 -1.19
C PHE A 242 1.42 -9.73 -0.73
N PHE A 243 0.66 -8.67 -0.40
CA PHE A 243 1.23 -7.43 0.13
C PHE A 243 1.85 -7.58 1.52
N CYS A 244 1.58 -8.67 2.26
CA CYS A 244 2.28 -8.98 3.51
C CYS A 244 3.80 -9.17 3.35
N LEU A 245 4.30 -9.33 2.14
CA LEU A 245 5.73 -9.35 1.86
C LEU A 245 6.36 -7.96 1.86
N GLU A 246 5.56 -6.90 1.75
CA GLU A 246 6.01 -5.51 1.80
C GLU A 246 6.73 -5.17 3.13
N PRO A 247 6.13 -5.40 4.31
CA PRO A 247 6.82 -5.14 5.57
C PRO A 247 8.08 -6.01 5.76
N VAL A 248 8.11 -7.23 5.24
CA VAL A 248 9.31 -8.07 5.31
C VAL A 248 10.45 -7.45 4.53
N SER A 249 10.20 -7.03 3.28
CA SER A 249 11.23 -6.39 2.46
C SER A 249 11.64 -5.02 3.02
N ALA A 250 10.70 -4.22 3.54
CA ALA A 250 10.98 -2.96 4.19
C ALA A 250 11.84 -3.13 5.46
N GLY A 251 11.52 -4.12 6.30
CA GLY A 251 12.29 -4.43 7.50
C GLY A 251 13.73 -4.86 7.19
N LEU A 252 13.93 -5.71 6.19
CA LEU A 252 15.26 -6.09 5.73
C LEU A 252 16.06 -4.89 5.22
N ILE A 253 15.43 -4.04 4.41
CA ILE A 253 16.07 -2.84 3.86
C ILE A 253 16.38 -1.83 4.97
N GLY A 254 15.47 -1.61 5.92
CA GLY A 254 15.69 -0.77 7.10
C GLY A 254 16.87 -1.23 7.93
N TYR A 255 16.97 -2.53 8.18
CA TYR A 255 18.08 -3.12 8.92
C TYR A 255 19.43 -2.95 8.18
N PHE A 256 19.52 -3.39 6.90
CA PHE A 256 20.78 -3.40 6.18
C PHE A 256 21.27 -2.02 5.70
N PHE A 257 20.36 -1.10 5.38
CA PHE A 257 20.71 0.18 4.74
C PHE A 257 20.44 1.41 5.60
N ALA A 258 19.57 1.31 6.62
CA ALA A 258 19.29 2.44 7.53
C ALA A 258 19.84 2.22 8.94
N GLY A 259 20.36 1.03 9.27
CA GLY A 259 20.78 0.68 10.61
C GLY A 259 19.62 0.66 11.62
N GLU A 260 18.38 0.44 11.15
CA GLU A 260 17.22 0.33 12.01
C GLU A 260 17.31 -0.98 12.82
N ILE A 261 17.45 -0.85 14.13
CA ILE A 261 17.55 -1.99 15.06
C ILE A 261 16.22 -2.08 15.81
N LEU A 262 15.48 -3.13 15.55
CA LEU A 262 14.28 -3.46 16.30
C LEU A 262 14.66 -4.29 17.54
N SER A 263 14.02 -4.01 18.68
CA SER A 263 14.14 -4.84 19.87
C SER A 263 13.60 -6.24 19.62
N ILE A 264 13.97 -7.21 20.44
CA ILE A 264 13.47 -8.59 20.31
C ILE A 264 11.94 -8.68 20.41
N TRP A 265 11.32 -7.84 21.24
CA TRP A 265 9.86 -7.77 21.36
C TRP A 265 9.20 -7.18 20.11
N GLN A 266 9.82 -6.18 19.50
CA GLN A 266 9.35 -5.60 18.24
C GLN A 266 9.45 -6.59 17.08
N ILE A 267 10.56 -7.36 17.02
CA ILE A 267 10.72 -8.43 16.02
C ILE A 267 9.64 -9.51 16.23
N PHE A 268 9.41 -9.92 17.47
CA PHE A 268 8.36 -10.89 17.77
C PHE A 268 6.97 -10.36 17.42
N GLY A 269 6.69 -9.08 17.70
CA GLY A 269 5.46 -8.40 17.28
C GLY A 269 5.28 -8.39 15.76
N ALA A 270 6.34 -8.08 15.00
CA ALA A 270 6.33 -8.11 13.55
C ALA A 270 6.02 -9.53 13.01
N MET A 271 6.64 -10.56 13.59
CA MET A 271 6.35 -11.96 13.22
C MET A 271 4.90 -12.34 13.51
N LEU A 272 4.32 -11.89 14.63
CA LEU A 272 2.92 -12.13 14.96
C LEU A 272 1.96 -11.44 13.98
N ILE A 273 2.28 -10.22 13.53
CA ILE A 273 1.50 -9.54 12.50
C ILE A 273 1.47 -10.39 11.22
N ILE A 274 2.62 -10.80 10.72
CA ILE A 274 2.73 -11.63 9.51
C ILE A 274 1.99 -12.98 9.70
N PHE A 275 2.19 -13.62 10.85
CA PHE A 275 1.51 -14.88 11.16
C PHE A 275 -0.01 -14.71 11.22
N GLY A 276 -0.51 -13.65 11.88
CA GLY A 276 -1.94 -13.34 11.96
C GLY A 276 -2.58 -13.14 10.59
N VAL A 277 -1.86 -12.47 9.69
CA VAL A 277 -2.31 -12.26 8.30
C VAL A 277 -2.36 -13.59 7.53
N ILE A 278 -1.30 -14.42 7.58
CA ILE A 278 -1.27 -15.73 6.93
C ILE A 278 -2.37 -16.63 7.49
N PHE A 279 -2.57 -16.61 8.79
CA PHE A 279 -3.61 -17.40 9.46
C PHE A 279 -5.02 -16.94 9.05
N SER A 280 -5.25 -15.64 8.91
CA SER A 280 -6.51 -15.07 8.42
C SER A 280 -6.94 -15.65 7.07
N GLU A 281 -6.00 -15.82 6.14
CA GLU A 281 -6.29 -16.28 4.77
C GLU A 281 -6.25 -17.80 4.62
N PHE A 282 -5.28 -18.46 5.24
CA PHE A 282 -5.04 -19.90 5.04
C PHE A 282 -5.54 -20.78 6.19
N GLY A 283 -6.01 -20.21 7.29
CA GLY A 283 -6.39 -20.96 8.49
C GLY A 283 -7.40 -22.07 8.19
N LYS A 284 -8.41 -21.82 7.35
CA LYS A 284 -9.38 -22.84 6.92
C LYS A 284 -8.72 -24.01 6.18
N GLN A 285 -7.75 -23.71 5.30
CA GLN A 285 -7.05 -24.74 4.52
C GLN A 285 -6.10 -25.54 5.41
N ILE A 286 -5.45 -24.87 6.36
CA ILE A 286 -4.56 -25.49 7.34
C ILE A 286 -5.36 -26.45 8.22
N CYS A 287 -6.45 -26.00 8.85
CA CYS A 287 -7.27 -26.82 9.72
C CYS A 287 -7.91 -28.01 8.97
N SER A 288 -8.36 -27.81 7.74
CA SER A 288 -8.94 -28.92 6.95
C SER A 288 -7.92 -30.01 6.59
N LYS A 289 -6.63 -29.66 6.43
CA LYS A 289 -5.55 -30.65 6.21
C LYS A 289 -5.18 -31.43 7.46
N PHE A 290 -5.31 -30.82 8.62
CA PHE A 290 -5.01 -31.46 9.90
C PHE A 290 -6.23 -32.19 10.52
N LYS A 291 -7.40 -32.25 9.81
CA LYS A 291 -8.65 -32.88 10.32
C LYS A 291 -9.07 -32.36 11.70
N LEU A 292 -8.78 -31.10 12.02
CA LEU A 292 -9.27 -30.41 13.22
C LEU A 292 -10.59 -29.69 12.93
#